data_432798da2399407560eaf890fc260756
#
_entry.id   432798da2399407560eaf890fc260756
#
_cell.length_a   1.000
_cell.length_b   1.000
_cell.length_c   1.000
_cell.angle_alpha   90.00
_cell.angle_beta   90.00
_cell.angle_gamma   90.00
#
_symmetry.space_group_name_H-M   'P 1'
#
loop_
_entity.id
_entity.type
_entity.pdbx_description
1 polymer ?
#
loop_
_entity_poly.entity_id
_entity_poly.type
_entity_poly.pdbx_seq_one_letter_code
_entity_poly.pdbx_strand_id
1 'polypeptide(L)'
;MTTGRLGQDTAPPNAAYAGQVVHFPDPVRASRHPRGVRVDGRGYPDFSPYARAAAEIADPPEGFGVDELRLTDYVSANAAMAATGHELWDTIPAVATPHGWTWHHVAHSRRMELVPVEVKALLRHHGGVATAAVDHAKRGTRPLQETRPAHFGLPKGGVSVSEQQLQGVEEDLGYRLPGAYRSFLRAAGGCAPVGAALDAELGLLVDQPFFTVREEAGVNDLVYVNKCLRDHLTKDYLGVAFVQGGLIALKVRGGGVGSAWFCAYDDARDAGEVAAGWSVNERVERLLLPCGADFDAFLQRLAGNPPELETVANLMVDGGFARAVPVVPVGE
;
A
#
# COMPACT_ATOMS: atom_id res chain seq x y z
N MET A 1 -1.82 23.42 -19.87
CA MET A 1 -1.37 22.11 -19.41
C MET A 1 -2.62 21.28 -19.21
N THR A 2 -2.79 20.23 -20.00
CA THR A 2 -3.99 19.38 -20.00
C THR A 2 -4.03 18.61 -18.68
N THR A 3 -5.05 18.86 -17.86
CA THR A 3 -5.41 18.02 -16.73
C THR A 3 -5.63 16.60 -17.26
N GLY A 4 -4.69 15.72 -17.02
CA GLY A 4 -4.73 14.35 -17.51
C GLY A 4 -5.79 13.52 -16.79
N ARG A 5 -7.08 13.78 -17.05
CA ARG A 5 -8.07 12.73 -16.87
C ARG A 5 -7.63 11.57 -17.75
N LEU A 6 -7.46 10.39 -17.20
CA LEU A 6 -7.56 9.17 -18.00
C LEU A 6 -8.84 9.32 -18.79
N GLY A 7 -8.73 9.40 -20.12
CA GLY A 7 -9.91 9.45 -20.98
C GLY A 7 -10.80 8.27 -20.62
N GLN A 8 -12.13 8.43 -20.71
CA GLN A 8 -13.11 7.38 -20.40
C GLN A 8 -12.91 6.08 -21.22
N ASP A 9 -11.94 6.06 -22.13
CA ASP A 9 -11.71 5.02 -23.14
C ASP A 9 -10.50 4.11 -22.86
N THR A 10 -9.68 4.37 -21.80
CA THR A 10 -8.56 3.48 -21.50
C THR A 10 -9.02 2.28 -20.68
N ALA A 11 -8.82 1.07 -21.20
CA ALA A 11 -9.17 -0.16 -20.49
C ALA A 11 -8.36 -0.29 -19.19
N PRO A 12 -8.99 -0.62 -18.05
CA PRO A 12 -8.29 -0.83 -16.81
C PRO A 12 -7.36 -2.05 -16.87
N PRO A 13 -6.34 -2.16 -15.97
CA PRO A 13 -5.35 -3.23 -16.01
C PRO A 13 -5.92 -4.64 -16.02
N ASN A 14 -7.11 -4.84 -15.44
CA ASN A 14 -7.75 -6.14 -15.33
C ASN A 14 -8.88 -6.36 -16.35
N ALA A 15 -8.93 -5.58 -17.43
CA ALA A 15 -9.96 -5.73 -18.46
C ALA A 15 -10.04 -7.17 -19.05
N ALA A 16 -8.92 -7.87 -19.11
CA ALA A 16 -8.87 -9.26 -19.57
C ALA A 16 -9.62 -10.24 -18.64
N TYR A 17 -9.87 -9.86 -17.39
CA TYR A 17 -10.61 -10.66 -16.41
C TYR A 17 -12.05 -10.16 -16.21
N ALA A 18 -12.52 -9.23 -17.05
CA ALA A 18 -13.86 -8.65 -16.91
C ALA A 18 -14.96 -9.73 -16.82
N GLY A 19 -15.81 -9.61 -15.80
CA GLY A 19 -16.87 -10.57 -15.50
C GLY A 19 -16.43 -11.87 -14.82
N GLN A 20 -15.14 -12.07 -14.59
CA GLN A 20 -14.57 -13.29 -14.00
C GLN A 20 -14.27 -13.12 -12.49
N VAL A 21 -14.04 -14.25 -11.82
CA VAL A 21 -13.47 -14.30 -10.48
C VAL A 21 -12.02 -14.72 -10.61
N VAL A 22 -11.11 -13.91 -10.08
CA VAL A 22 -9.67 -14.22 -10.00
C VAL A 22 -9.39 -14.86 -8.64
N HIS A 23 -8.89 -16.09 -8.66
CA HIS A 23 -8.53 -16.81 -7.45
C HIS A 23 -7.07 -16.63 -7.11
N PHE A 24 -6.74 -16.79 -5.84
CA PHE A 24 -5.37 -16.72 -5.36
C PHE A 24 -4.57 -17.92 -5.88
N PRO A 25 -3.42 -17.72 -6.53
CA PRO A 25 -2.61 -18.83 -7.03
C PRO A 25 -1.91 -19.59 -5.90
N ASP A 26 -1.72 -18.97 -4.77
CA ASP A 26 -1.10 -19.56 -3.59
C ASP A 26 -2.14 -20.32 -2.76
N PRO A 27 -1.90 -21.62 -2.41
CA PRO A 27 -2.87 -22.45 -1.71
C PRO A 27 -3.26 -21.92 -0.32
N VAL A 28 -2.34 -21.27 0.40
CA VAL A 28 -2.59 -20.76 1.75
C VAL A 28 -3.57 -19.59 1.68
N ARG A 29 -3.35 -18.64 0.76
CA ARG A 29 -4.27 -17.52 0.53
C ARG A 29 -5.59 -17.99 -0.05
N ALA A 30 -5.56 -18.92 -0.99
CA ALA A 30 -6.78 -19.51 -1.56
C ALA A 30 -7.65 -20.17 -0.48
N SER A 31 -7.03 -20.84 0.50
CA SER A 31 -7.75 -21.42 1.64
C SER A 31 -8.37 -20.37 2.57
N ARG A 32 -7.66 -19.26 2.80
CA ARG A 32 -8.19 -18.14 3.63
C ARG A 32 -9.27 -17.34 2.92
N HIS A 33 -9.15 -17.21 1.62
CA HIS A 33 -10.02 -16.37 0.77
C HIS A 33 -10.58 -17.16 -0.42
N PRO A 34 -11.38 -18.21 -0.18
CA PRO A 34 -11.82 -19.14 -1.21
C PRO A 34 -12.72 -18.50 -2.28
N ARG A 35 -13.36 -17.37 -1.97
CA ARG A 35 -14.23 -16.65 -2.91
C ARG A 35 -13.46 -16.01 -4.06
N GLY A 36 -12.14 -15.77 -3.93
CA GLY A 36 -11.38 -14.97 -4.88
C GLY A 36 -11.87 -13.52 -4.97
N VAL A 37 -11.42 -12.79 -5.97
CA VAL A 37 -11.82 -11.40 -6.23
C VAL A 37 -12.56 -11.33 -7.57
N ARG A 38 -13.79 -10.86 -7.55
CA ARG A 38 -14.57 -10.64 -8.77
C ARG A 38 -14.06 -9.38 -9.46
N VAL A 39 -13.91 -9.46 -10.78
CA VAL A 39 -13.66 -8.30 -11.64
C VAL A 39 -14.97 -7.95 -12.32
N ASP A 40 -15.42 -6.70 -12.23
CA ASP A 40 -16.67 -6.26 -12.85
C ASP A 40 -16.59 -6.29 -14.38
N GLY A 41 -17.72 -6.04 -15.05
CA GLY A 41 -17.79 -6.05 -16.52
C GLY A 41 -16.96 -4.96 -17.22
N ARG A 42 -16.42 -4.00 -16.47
CA ARG A 42 -15.53 -2.93 -16.94
C ARG A 42 -14.06 -3.17 -16.63
N GLY A 43 -13.72 -4.23 -15.87
CA GLY A 43 -12.35 -4.56 -15.51
C GLY A 43 -11.87 -4.01 -14.17
N TYR A 44 -12.78 -3.57 -13.28
CA TYR A 44 -12.43 -3.12 -11.92
C TYR A 44 -12.65 -4.26 -10.92
N PRO A 45 -11.69 -4.53 -10.04
CA PRO A 45 -11.87 -5.54 -9.00
C PRO A 45 -12.84 -5.06 -7.92
N ASP A 46 -13.72 -5.95 -7.50
CA ASP A 46 -14.67 -5.76 -6.40
C ASP A 46 -14.12 -6.40 -5.13
N PHE A 47 -13.61 -5.58 -4.23
CA PHE A 47 -13.13 -6.00 -2.92
C PHE A 47 -14.19 -5.89 -1.82
N SER A 48 -15.39 -5.40 -2.11
CA SER A 48 -16.46 -5.19 -1.13
C SER A 48 -16.82 -6.44 -0.30
N PRO A 49 -16.72 -7.69 -0.82
CA PRO A 49 -16.96 -8.89 -0.03
C PRO A 49 -15.97 -9.11 1.14
N TYR A 50 -14.86 -8.37 1.12
CA TYR A 50 -13.80 -8.43 2.13
C TYR A 50 -13.74 -7.17 3.00
N ALA A 51 -14.58 -6.17 2.72
CA ALA A 51 -14.58 -4.92 3.46
C ALA A 51 -14.99 -5.13 4.93
N ARG A 52 -14.18 -4.62 5.86
CA ARG A 52 -14.45 -4.63 7.31
C ARG A 52 -15.01 -3.28 7.78
N ALA A 53 -14.63 -2.21 7.11
CA ALA A 53 -15.08 -0.87 7.35
C ALA A 53 -15.19 -0.11 6.03
N ALA A 54 -15.95 0.96 6.01
CA ALA A 54 -16.06 1.82 4.84
C ALA A 54 -16.20 3.28 5.26
N ALA A 55 -15.65 4.19 4.45
CA ALA A 55 -15.76 5.62 4.62
C ALA A 55 -16.08 6.30 3.27
N GLU A 56 -16.80 7.41 3.32
CA GLU A 56 -16.94 8.33 2.20
C GLU A 56 -16.13 9.59 2.47
N ILE A 57 -15.36 10.00 1.50
CA ILE A 57 -14.49 11.17 1.55
C ILE A 57 -15.03 12.20 0.55
N ALA A 58 -14.99 13.49 0.91
CA ALA A 58 -15.37 14.55 0.00
C ALA A 58 -14.44 14.61 -1.23
N ASP A 59 -14.91 15.24 -2.29
CA ASP A 59 -14.08 15.50 -3.45
C ASP A 59 -12.87 16.36 -3.07
N PRO A 60 -11.70 16.06 -3.67
CA PRO A 60 -10.49 16.81 -3.37
C PRO A 60 -10.64 18.28 -3.83
N PRO A 61 -10.02 19.23 -3.09
CA PRO A 61 -9.94 20.61 -3.56
C PRO A 61 -9.27 20.72 -4.94
N GLU A 62 -9.61 21.76 -5.68
CA GLU A 62 -8.99 22.05 -6.95
C GLU A 62 -7.47 22.22 -6.81
N GLY A 63 -6.70 21.67 -7.75
CA GLY A 63 -5.24 21.75 -7.76
C GLY A 63 -4.52 20.73 -6.87
N PHE A 64 -5.24 19.79 -6.26
CA PHE A 64 -4.63 18.67 -5.53
C PHE A 64 -3.81 17.78 -6.48
N GLY A 65 -2.64 17.33 -5.98
CA GLY A 65 -1.83 16.29 -6.62
C GLY A 65 -2.22 14.88 -6.14
N VAL A 66 -1.77 13.88 -6.86
CA VAL A 66 -2.08 12.47 -6.57
C VAL A 66 -1.58 12.03 -5.19
N ASP A 67 -0.41 12.52 -4.77
CA ASP A 67 0.19 12.11 -3.49
C ASP A 67 -0.50 12.81 -2.32
N GLU A 68 -0.92 14.07 -2.49
CA GLU A 68 -1.76 14.80 -1.52
C GLU A 68 -3.11 14.11 -1.33
N LEU A 69 -3.73 13.66 -2.44
CA LEU A 69 -5.00 12.94 -2.40
C LEU A 69 -4.86 11.63 -1.61
N ARG A 70 -3.85 10.80 -1.92
CA ARG A 70 -3.62 9.54 -1.21
C ARG A 70 -3.50 9.73 0.29
N LEU A 71 -2.61 10.64 0.69
CA LEU A 71 -2.36 10.89 2.11
C LEU A 71 -3.61 11.38 2.83
N THR A 72 -4.27 12.40 2.28
CA THR A 72 -5.46 13.00 2.89
C THR A 72 -6.59 11.97 3.01
N ASP A 73 -6.82 11.17 1.98
CA ASP A 73 -7.88 10.17 1.99
C ASP A 73 -7.64 9.09 3.06
N TYR A 74 -6.40 8.58 3.17
CA TYR A 74 -6.08 7.53 4.16
C TYR A 74 -6.23 8.03 5.60
N VAL A 75 -5.65 9.19 5.93
CA VAL A 75 -5.75 9.71 7.30
C VAL A 75 -7.19 10.09 7.64
N SER A 76 -7.95 10.62 6.67
CA SER A 76 -9.35 11.01 6.88
C SER A 76 -10.25 9.78 7.07
N ALA A 77 -10.05 8.71 6.32
CA ALA A 77 -10.79 7.47 6.48
C ALA A 77 -10.51 6.80 7.83
N ASN A 78 -9.24 6.76 8.24
CA ASN A 78 -8.85 6.26 9.56
C ASN A 78 -9.51 7.06 10.68
N ALA A 79 -9.42 8.40 10.64
CA ALA A 79 -10.01 9.27 11.66
C ALA A 79 -11.55 9.13 11.71
N ALA A 80 -12.22 9.04 10.55
CA ALA A 80 -13.67 8.84 10.50
C ALA A 80 -14.09 7.55 11.18
N MET A 81 -13.33 6.45 11.00
CA MET A 81 -13.62 5.18 11.67
C MET A 81 -13.29 5.24 13.17
N ALA A 82 -12.15 5.81 13.56
CA ALA A 82 -11.78 5.99 14.97
C ALA A 82 -12.84 6.82 15.72
N ALA A 83 -13.36 7.86 15.11
CA ALA A 83 -14.41 8.71 15.71
C ALA A 83 -15.73 7.96 15.97
N THR A 84 -15.99 6.83 15.29
CA THR A 84 -17.16 5.97 15.58
C THR A 84 -16.95 4.99 16.74
N GLY A 85 -15.73 4.91 17.30
CA GLY A 85 -15.35 3.87 18.27
C GLY A 85 -15.28 2.47 17.65
N HIS A 86 -14.88 2.37 16.38
CA HIS A 86 -14.77 1.08 15.73
C HIS A 86 -13.63 0.25 16.35
N GLU A 87 -13.89 -0.99 16.73
CA GLU A 87 -13.02 -1.88 17.50
C GLU A 87 -11.59 -2.01 16.99
N LEU A 88 -11.38 -1.93 15.68
CA LEU A 88 -10.05 -2.02 15.08
C LEU A 88 -9.15 -0.80 15.42
N TRP A 89 -9.73 0.30 15.88
CA TRP A 89 -9.00 1.52 16.27
C TRP A 89 -8.87 1.72 17.79
N ASP A 90 -9.34 0.78 18.63
CA ASP A 90 -9.31 0.92 20.09
C ASP A 90 -7.91 1.09 20.67
N THR A 91 -6.88 0.59 20.00
CA THR A 91 -5.50 0.54 20.53
C THR A 91 -4.46 1.16 19.61
N ILE A 92 -4.87 1.82 18.55
CA ILE A 92 -3.96 2.46 17.58
C ILE A 92 -4.32 3.93 17.41
N PRO A 93 -3.37 4.80 16.97
CA PRO A 93 -3.67 6.19 16.64
C PRO A 93 -4.75 6.31 15.58
N ALA A 94 -5.60 7.34 15.71
CA ALA A 94 -6.71 7.59 14.78
C ALA A 94 -6.28 7.80 13.31
N VAL A 95 -5.03 8.14 13.06
CA VAL A 95 -4.48 8.34 11.72
C VAL A 95 -3.83 7.10 11.13
N ALA A 96 -3.62 6.04 11.94
CA ALA A 96 -2.99 4.80 11.51
C ALA A 96 -4.04 3.78 11.06
N THR A 97 -3.68 2.95 10.09
CA THR A 97 -4.51 1.83 9.64
C THR A 97 -4.18 0.57 10.45
N PRO A 98 -5.17 -0.22 10.85
CA PRO A 98 -4.94 -1.47 11.56
C PRO A 98 -4.01 -2.41 10.81
N HIS A 99 -3.14 -3.12 11.53
CA HIS A 99 -2.18 -4.05 10.91
C HIS A 99 -2.89 -5.17 10.15
N GLY A 100 -2.40 -5.48 8.96
CA GLY A 100 -2.98 -6.46 8.06
C GLY A 100 -4.12 -5.92 7.19
N TRP A 101 -4.50 -4.66 7.35
CA TRP A 101 -5.55 -3.99 6.60
C TRP A 101 -5.01 -2.83 5.76
N THR A 102 -5.72 -2.50 4.70
CA THR A 102 -5.42 -1.36 3.83
C THR A 102 -6.70 -0.79 3.24
N TRP A 103 -6.70 0.51 3.01
CA TRP A 103 -7.81 1.15 2.34
C TRP A 103 -7.76 0.91 0.82
N HIS A 104 -8.88 0.59 0.25
CA HIS A 104 -9.13 0.51 -1.17
C HIS A 104 -10.02 1.68 -1.60
N HIS A 105 -9.56 2.49 -2.54
CA HIS A 105 -10.39 3.50 -3.20
C HIS A 105 -11.24 2.83 -4.26
N VAL A 106 -12.55 2.85 -4.09
CA VAL A 106 -13.48 2.30 -5.09
C VAL A 106 -13.46 3.16 -6.35
N ALA A 107 -13.29 2.53 -7.51
CA ALA A 107 -13.17 3.24 -8.79
C ALA A 107 -14.39 4.14 -9.06
N HIS A 108 -14.15 5.33 -9.63
CA HIS A 108 -15.15 6.34 -9.96
C HIS A 108 -16.03 6.81 -8.79
N SER A 109 -15.54 6.66 -7.56
CA SER A 109 -16.24 7.10 -6.36
C SER A 109 -15.27 7.67 -5.35
N ARG A 110 -15.81 8.31 -4.31
CA ARG A 110 -15.06 8.75 -3.15
C ARG A 110 -15.25 7.82 -1.95
N ARG A 111 -15.80 6.63 -2.20
CA ARG A 111 -15.90 5.57 -1.21
C ARG A 111 -14.57 4.86 -1.06
N MET A 112 -14.21 4.61 0.19
CA MET A 112 -13.06 3.81 0.58
C MET A 112 -13.53 2.59 1.37
N GLU A 113 -12.89 1.46 1.16
CA GLU A 113 -13.19 0.19 1.82
C GLU A 113 -11.93 -0.36 2.48
N LEU A 114 -12.01 -0.68 3.77
CA LEU A 114 -10.92 -1.30 4.52
C LEU A 114 -10.91 -2.80 4.25
N VAL A 115 -9.90 -3.28 3.57
CA VAL A 115 -9.78 -4.67 3.12
C VAL A 115 -8.46 -5.29 3.56
N PRO A 116 -8.35 -6.64 3.67
CA PRO A 116 -7.08 -7.28 3.98
C PRO A 116 -6.01 -6.94 2.92
N VAL A 117 -4.79 -6.61 3.36
CA VAL A 117 -3.67 -6.29 2.44
C VAL A 117 -3.38 -7.44 1.48
N GLU A 118 -3.47 -8.69 1.94
CA GLU A 118 -3.24 -9.87 1.11
C GLU A 118 -4.31 -10.10 0.05
N VAL A 119 -5.52 -9.58 0.24
CA VAL A 119 -6.59 -9.61 -0.76
C VAL A 119 -6.37 -8.53 -1.80
N LYS A 120 -6.13 -7.29 -1.37
CA LYS A 120 -5.89 -6.16 -2.28
C LYS A 120 -4.65 -6.38 -3.15
N ALA A 121 -3.61 -7.02 -2.60
CA ALA A 121 -2.37 -7.31 -3.32
C ALA A 121 -2.51 -8.36 -4.44
N LEU A 122 -3.68 -8.99 -4.62
CA LEU A 122 -3.90 -9.94 -5.72
C LEU A 122 -3.89 -9.24 -7.09
N LEU A 123 -4.50 -8.05 -7.16
CA LEU A 123 -4.72 -7.35 -8.42
C LEU A 123 -4.24 -5.90 -8.35
N ARG A 124 -3.35 -5.52 -9.25
CA ARG A 124 -3.14 -4.08 -9.55
C ARG A 124 -4.40 -3.57 -10.26
N HIS A 125 -4.81 -2.35 -9.95
CA HIS A 125 -6.08 -1.84 -10.45
C HIS A 125 -6.08 -0.31 -10.53
N HIS A 126 -7.03 0.21 -11.28
CA HIS A 126 -7.43 1.60 -11.17
C HIS A 126 -8.53 1.71 -10.13
N GLY A 127 -8.22 2.34 -8.99
CA GLY A 127 -9.21 2.71 -7.98
C GLY A 127 -9.57 4.18 -8.09
N GLY A 128 -10.16 4.71 -7.00
CA GLY A 128 -10.57 6.11 -6.94
C GLY A 128 -9.43 7.11 -7.10
N VAL A 129 -8.19 6.75 -6.74
CA VAL A 129 -7.00 7.61 -6.95
C VAL A 129 -6.71 7.79 -8.43
N ALA A 130 -6.65 6.70 -9.20
CA ALA A 130 -6.40 6.76 -10.64
C ALA A 130 -7.55 7.43 -11.41
N THR A 131 -8.78 7.29 -10.92
CA THR A 131 -9.98 7.85 -11.59
C THR A 131 -10.38 9.23 -11.08
N ALA A 132 -9.71 9.74 -10.03
CA ALA A 132 -9.97 11.07 -9.49
C ALA A 132 -9.55 12.20 -10.44
N ALA A 133 -10.25 13.32 -10.37
CA ALA A 133 -9.93 14.52 -11.14
C ALA A 133 -8.83 15.35 -10.45
N VAL A 134 -7.61 14.78 -10.35
CA VAL A 134 -6.44 15.42 -9.76
C VAL A 134 -5.28 15.49 -10.75
N ASP A 135 -4.26 16.24 -10.42
CA ASP A 135 -3.03 16.31 -11.23
C ASP A 135 -2.13 15.09 -10.94
N HIS A 136 -2.24 14.05 -11.77
CA HIS A 136 -1.44 12.84 -11.66
C HIS A 136 0.06 13.05 -11.94
N ALA A 137 0.44 14.15 -12.57
CA ALA A 137 1.85 14.49 -12.81
C ALA A 137 2.47 15.18 -11.58
N LYS A 138 1.64 15.77 -10.72
CA LYS A 138 2.11 16.45 -9.52
C LYS A 138 2.54 15.42 -8.47
N ARG A 139 3.81 15.48 -8.10
CA ARG A 139 4.43 14.65 -7.08
C ARG A 139 4.95 15.53 -5.94
N GLY A 140 4.92 14.95 -4.74
CA GLY A 140 5.37 15.61 -3.53
C GLY A 140 4.29 16.48 -2.87
N THR A 141 4.17 16.36 -1.57
CA THR A 141 3.39 17.23 -0.71
C THR A 141 4.25 18.40 -0.24
N ARG A 142 3.64 19.44 0.29
CA ARG A 142 4.40 20.49 0.96
C ARG A 142 5.23 19.88 2.09
N PRO A 143 6.50 20.26 2.26
CA PRO A 143 7.29 19.83 3.40
C PRO A 143 6.54 20.19 4.68
N LEU A 144 6.33 19.21 5.55
CA LEU A 144 5.83 19.44 6.89
C LEU A 144 6.90 20.20 7.66
N GLN A 145 6.53 21.34 8.30
CA GLN A 145 7.49 22.29 8.86
C GLN A 145 8.30 21.75 10.04
N GLU A 146 7.80 20.70 10.72
CA GLU A 146 8.52 20.06 11.83
C GLU A 146 8.33 18.55 11.77
N THR A 147 9.26 17.87 11.11
CA THR A 147 9.26 16.41 11.07
C THR A 147 10.16 15.85 12.18
N ARG A 148 9.60 14.98 13.02
CA ARG A 148 10.39 14.15 13.93
C ARG A 148 10.77 12.84 13.21
N PRO A 149 11.98 12.31 13.44
CA PRO A 149 12.32 10.97 12.94
C PRO A 149 11.27 9.94 13.35
N ALA A 150 10.94 9.01 12.46
CA ALA A 150 10.01 7.94 12.78
C ALA A 150 10.60 7.04 13.88
N HIS A 151 9.74 6.66 14.82
CA HIS A 151 10.07 5.63 15.79
C HIS A 151 9.48 4.30 15.34
N PHE A 152 10.33 3.29 15.21
CA PHE A 152 9.92 1.94 14.86
C PHE A 152 9.80 1.10 16.13
N GLY A 153 8.57 0.76 16.50
CA GLY A 153 8.29 -0.16 17.60
C GLY A 153 8.62 -1.59 17.20
N LEU A 154 9.20 -2.37 18.10
CA LEU A 154 9.31 -3.81 17.92
C LEU A 154 7.90 -4.42 18.02
N PRO A 155 7.52 -5.36 17.13
CA PRO A 155 6.30 -6.13 17.30
C PRO A 155 6.28 -6.77 18.69
N LYS A 156 5.11 -6.83 19.34
CA LYS A 156 4.99 -7.58 20.61
C LYS A 156 5.43 -9.03 20.35
N GLY A 157 6.54 -9.44 20.98
CA GLY A 157 7.17 -10.75 20.75
C GLY A 157 8.15 -10.80 19.58
N GLY A 158 8.55 -9.65 19.00
CA GLY A 158 9.56 -9.57 17.95
C GLY A 158 10.92 -10.01 18.47
N VAL A 159 11.43 -11.13 17.96
CA VAL A 159 12.78 -11.64 18.22
C VAL A 159 13.67 -11.20 17.08
N SER A 160 14.88 -10.73 17.38
CA SER A 160 15.89 -10.45 16.35
C SER A 160 16.11 -11.67 15.47
N VAL A 161 16.25 -11.48 14.17
CA VAL A 161 16.48 -12.57 13.23
C VAL A 161 17.94 -13.02 13.35
N SER A 162 18.15 -14.32 13.59
CA SER A 162 19.47 -14.90 13.70
C SER A 162 20.19 -14.98 12.35
N GLU A 163 21.51 -15.09 12.39
CA GLU A 163 22.32 -15.26 11.17
C GLU A 163 21.91 -16.51 10.37
N GLN A 164 21.60 -17.61 11.04
CA GLN A 164 21.15 -18.85 10.41
C GLN A 164 19.79 -18.67 9.69
N GLN A 165 18.85 -17.96 10.32
CA GLN A 165 17.55 -17.66 9.68
C GLN A 165 17.71 -16.77 8.46
N LEU A 166 18.59 -15.75 8.52
CA LEU A 166 18.89 -14.89 7.36
C LEU A 166 19.51 -15.68 6.22
N GLN A 167 20.43 -16.61 6.50
CA GLN A 167 21.01 -17.49 5.50
C GLN A 167 19.93 -18.37 4.84
N GLY A 168 19.04 -18.97 5.64
CA GLY A 168 17.93 -19.76 5.10
C GLY A 168 17.02 -18.96 4.19
N VAL A 169 16.70 -17.71 4.55
CA VAL A 169 15.92 -16.79 3.69
C VAL A 169 16.67 -16.48 2.38
N GLU A 170 17.97 -16.21 2.45
CA GLU A 170 18.79 -15.92 1.28
C GLU A 170 18.87 -17.14 0.34
N GLU A 171 18.93 -18.37 0.88
CA GLU A 171 18.86 -19.62 0.12
C GLU A 171 17.47 -19.77 -0.54
N ASP A 172 16.39 -19.55 0.20
CA ASP A 172 15.01 -19.63 -0.31
C ASP A 172 14.71 -18.63 -1.42
N LEU A 173 15.27 -17.42 -1.33
CA LEU A 173 15.11 -16.36 -2.32
C LEU A 173 16.10 -16.49 -3.50
N GLY A 174 17.20 -17.23 -3.32
CA GLY A 174 18.24 -17.43 -4.32
C GLY A 174 19.16 -16.22 -4.54
N TYR A 175 19.24 -15.32 -3.57
CA TYR A 175 20.16 -14.16 -3.56
C TYR A 175 20.36 -13.63 -2.14
N ARG A 176 21.43 -12.87 -1.95
CA ARG A 176 21.71 -12.18 -0.66
C ARG A 176 20.82 -10.96 -0.49
N LEU A 177 20.33 -10.76 0.72
CA LEU A 177 19.58 -9.56 1.08
C LEU A 177 20.48 -8.32 0.99
N PRO A 178 19.93 -7.14 0.58
CA PRO A 178 20.66 -5.87 0.65
C PRO A 178 21.16 -5.59 2.07
N GLY A 179 22.43 -5.16 2.18
CA GLY A 179 23.13 -5.08 3.47
C GLY A 179 22.43 -4.27 4.55
N ALA A 180 21.88 -3.09 4.20
CA ALA A 180 21.13 -2.24 5.12
C ALA A 180 19.87 -2.97 5.64
N TYR A 181 19.08 -3.59 4.77
CA TYR A 181 17.89 -4.33 5.18
C TYR A 181 18.22 -5.58 6.00
N ARG A 182 19.26 -6.28 5.63
CA ARG A 182 19.75 -7.43 6.39
C ARG A 182 20.18 -7.05 7.82
N SER A 183 20.85 -5.91 7.95
CA SER A 183 21.22 -5.35 9.26
C SER A 183 20.00 -4.94 10.07
N PHE A 184 19.00 -4.34 9.45
CA PHE A 184 17.71 -3.99 10.06
C PHE A 184 17.00 -5.24 10.59
N LEU A 185 16.85 -6.31 9.78
CA LEU A 185 16.23 -7.55 10.23
C LEU A 185 16.95 -8.17 11.44
N ARG A 186 18.26 -8.15 11.44
CA ARG A 186 19.07 -8.66 12.56
C ARG A 186 18.90 -7.84 13.83
N ALA A 187 18.76 -6.52 13.69
CA ALA A 187 18.64 -5.61 14.84
C ALA A 187 17.20 -5.53 15.38
N ALA A 188 16.21 -5.54 14.49
CA ALA A 188 14.83 -5.21 14.81
C ALA A 188 13.84 -6.36 14.54
N GLY A 189 14.25 -7.42 13.85
CA GLY A 189 13.40 -8.59 13.58
C GLY A 189 12.15 -8.30 12.74
N GLY A 190 12.15 -7.20 11.99
CA GLY A 190 10.94 -6.61 11.42
C GLY A 190 10.15 -5.84 12.47
N CYS A 191 9.97 -4.57 12.27
CA CYS A 191 9.23 -3.70 13.20
C CYS A 191 8.26 -2.83 12.42
N ALA A 192 7.27 -2.28 13.14
CA ALA A 192 6.36 -1.28 12.62
C ALA A 192 6.72 0.10 13.16
N PRO A 193 6.37 1.18 12.46
CA PRO A 193 6.36 2.50 13.07
C PRO A 193 5.44 2.53 14.29
N VAL A 194 5.81 3.28 15.31
CA VAL A 194 4.90 3.58 16.42
C VAL A 194 3.88 4.62 15.91
N GLY A 195 2.68 4.14 15.60
CA GLY A 195 1.66 4.93 14.91
C GLY A 195 1.81 4.81 13.39
N ALA A 196 1.99 5.94 12.72
CA ALA A 196 2.23 6.01 11.30
C ALA A 196 3.49 6.80 11.00
N ALA A 197 4.23 6.41 9.97
CA ALA A 197 5.37 7.17 9.47
C ALA A 197 5.06 7.69 8.05
N LEU A 198 5.49 8.91 7.78
CA LEU A 198 5.18 9.63 6.55
C LEU A 198 6.43 9.89 5.72
N ASP A 199 6.40 9.51 4.45
CA ASP A 199 7.24 10.14 3.42
C ASP A 199 6.42 11.27 2.77
N ALA A 200 6.68 12.50 3.19
CA ALA A 200 5.89 13.65 2.74
C ALA A 200 6.09 13.96 1.25
N GLU A 201 7.23 13.62 0.68
CA GLU A 201 7.52 13.86 -0.74
C GLU A 201 6.68 12.97 -1.66
N LEU A 202 6.44 11.74 -1.24
CA LEU A 202 5.62 10.78 -2.00
C LEU A 202 4.17 10.67 -1.49
N GLY A 203 3.80 11.40 -0.44
CA GLY A 203 2.50 11.23 0.21
C GLY A 203 2.27 9.80 0.71
N LEU A 204 3.34 9.14 1.15
CA LEU A 204 3.36 7.74 1.47
C LEU A 204 3.21 7.51 2.97
N LEU A 205 2.15 6.81 3.37
CA LEU A 205 1.91 6.43 4.76
C LEU A 205 2.39 4.99 5.00
N VAL A 206 3.39 4.85 5.89
CA VAL A 206 3.93 3.57 6.35
C VAL A 206 3.38 3.30 7.73
N ASP A 207 2.38 2.45 7.83
CA ASP A 207 1.68 2.09 9.06
C ASP A 207 1.58 0.57 9.28
N GLN A 208 2.19 -0.20 8.38
CA GLN A 208 2.28 -1.65 8.46
C GLN A 208 3.69 -2.10 8.86
N PRO A 209 3.84 -3.29 9.48
CA PRO A 209 5.14 -3.85 9.80
C PRO A 209 5.98 -4.12 8.54
N PHE A 210 7.30 -3.91 8.64
CA PHE A 210 8.23 -4.47 7.67
C PHE A 210 8.22 -5.99 7.72
N PHE A 211 8.35 -6.63 6.56
CA PHE A 211 8.39 -8.09 6.48
C PHE A 211 9.60 -8.63 7.24
N THR A 212 9.38 -9.76 7.86
CA THR A 212 10.38 -10.44 8.71
C THR A 212 10.44 -11.93 8.38
N VAL A 213 11.33 -12.62 9.05
CA VAL A 213 11.43 -14.07 8.97
C VAL A 213 10.46 -14.69 9.98
N ARG A 214 9.54 -15.53 9.52
CA ARG A 214 8.56 -16.20 10.36
C ARG A 214 8.61 -17.71 10.16
N GLU A 215 8.19 -18.46 11.15
CA GLU A 215 8.06 -19.91 11.07
C GLU A 215 6.81 -20.31 10.26
N GLU A 216 5.78 -19.46 10.29
CA GLU A 216 4.53 -19.69 9.58
C GLU A 216 4.33 -18.67 8.45
N ALA A 217 3.90 -19.16 7.29
CA ALA A 217 3.56 -18.33 6.15
C ALA A 217 2.42 -17.35 6.47
N GLY A 218 2.66 -16.08 6.26
CA GLY A 218 1.71 -15.02 6.58
C GLY A 218 2.04 -13.70 5.90
N VAL A 219 1.14 -12.72 6.07
CA VAL A 219 1.22 -11.39 5.41
C VAL A 219 2.47 -10.59 5.74
N ASN A 220 3.21 -10.98 6.77
CA ASN A 220 4.44 -10.31 7.18
C ASN A 220 5.67 -11.23 7.03
N ASP A 221 5.51 -12.43 6.46
CA ASP A 221 6.64 -13.31 6.18
C ASP A 221 7.31 -12.91 4.87
N LEU A 222 8.61 -12.61 4.96
CA LEU A 222 9.40 -12.07 3.84
C LEU A 222 9.44 -13.02 2.64
N VAL A 223 9.65 -14.32 2.88
CA VAL A 223 9.74 -15.32 1.81
C VAL A 223 8.37 -15.57 1.20
N TYR A 224 7.37 -15.80 2.05
CA TYR A 224 6.00 -16.09 1.61
C TYR A 224 5.43 -14.96 0.76
N VAL A 225 5.50 -13.70 1.25
CA VAL A 225 4.93 -12.56 0.53
C VAL A 225 5.62 -12.36 -0.82
N ASN A 226 6.95 -12.49 -0.89
CA ASN A 226 7.67 -12.33 -2.14
C ASN A 226 7.42 -13.46 -3.14
N LYS A 227 7.11 -14.67 -2.69
CA LYS A 227 6.63 -15.75 -3.56
C LYS A 227 5.25 -15.48 -4.15
N CYS A 228 4.38 -14.76 -3.40
CA CYS A 228 3.01 -14.43 -3.81
C CYS A 228 2.88 -13.12 -4.60
N LEU A 229 3.87 -12.24 -4.56
CA LEU A 229 3.84 -10.92 -5.22
C LEU A 229 4.46 -10.92 -6.63
N ARG A 230 4.57 -12.09 -7.27
CA ARG A 230 5.24 -12.19 -8.58
C ARG A 230 4.61 -11.35 -9.68
N ASP A 231 3.31 -11.08 -9.58
CA ASP A 231 2.59 -10.29 -10.59
C ASP A 231 2.82 -8.78 -10.43
N HIS A 232 3.36 -8.35 -9.29
CA HIS A 232 3.59 -6.92 -8.99
C HIS A 232 5.06 -6.52 -9.07
N LEU A 233 5.98 -7.45 -8.83
CA LEU A 233 7.42 -7.21 -8.85
C LEU A 233 8.12 -8.24 -9.74
N THR A 234 9.17 -7.77 -10.43
CA THR A 234 10.09 -8.66 -11.14
C THR A 234 11.05 -9.34 -10.15
N LYS A 235 11.82 -10.31 -10.64
CA LYS A 235 12.88 -10.98 -9.86
C LYS A 235 14.01 -10.04 -9.38
N ASP A 236 14.02 -8.82 -9.88
CA ASP A 236 15.04 -7.83 -9.54
C ASP A 236 14.69 -7.01 -8.31
N TYR A 237 13.47 -7.20 -7.76
CA TYR A 237 12.98 -6.49 -6.60
C TYR A 237 12.48 -7.43 -5.52
N LEU A 238 12.70 -7.05 -4.26
CA LEU A 238 12.25 -7.69 -3.04
C LEU A 238 11.25 -6.78 -2.33
N GLY A 239 9.99 -7.17 -2.19
CA GLY A 239 9.04 -6.48 -1.34
C GLY A 239 9.46 -6.58 0.13
N VAL A 240 9.40 -5.48 0.87
CA VAL A 240 9.85 -5.41 2.28
C VAL A 240 8.80 -4.90 3.25
N ALA A 241 7.75 -4.23 2.78
CA ALA A 241 6.61 -3.80 3.59
C ALA A 241 5.40 -3.51 2.72
N PHE A 242 4.20 -3.88 3.18
CA PHE A 242 2.98 -3.25 2.69
C PHE A 242 2.89 -1.83 3.26
N VAL A 243 2.34 -0.93 2.48
CA VAL A 243 2.07 0.46 2.85
C VAL A 243 0.73 0.88 2.31
N GLN A 244 0.21 2.02 2.72
CA GLN A 244 -1.05 2.47 2.17
C GLN A 244 -0.93 2.70 0.65
N GLY A 245 -1.78 1.99 -0.09
CA GLY A 245 -1.84 2.04 -1.56
C GLY A 245 -0.80 1.21 -2.31
N GLY A 246 0.04 0.42 -1.64
CA GLY A 246 1.05 -0.38 -2.35
C GLY A 246 2.05 -1.11 -1.45
N LEU A 247 3.28 -1.20 -1.92
CA LEU A 247 4.36 -1.81 -1.15
C LEU A 247 5.70 -1.09 -1.39
N ILE A 248 6.60 -1.22 -0.41
CA ILE A 248 8.01 -0.84 -0.55
C ILE A 248 8.80 -2.05 -1.01
N ALA A 249 9.66 -1.84 -2.01
CA ALA A 249 10.54 -2.85 -2.55
C ALA A 249 12.00 -2.39 -2.59
N LEU A 250 12.92 -3.33 -2.45
CA LEU A 250 14.36 -3.09 -2.61
C LEU A 250 14.86 -3.73 -3.89
N LYS A 251 15.69 -3.03 -4.64
CA LYS A 251 16.36 -3.62 -5.79
C LYS A 251 17.41 -4.64 -5.33
N VAL A 252 17.34 -5.87 -5.86
CA VAL A 252 18.23 -6.97 -5.44
C VAL A 252 19.12 -7.47 -6.57
N ARG A 253 18.90 -7.01 -7.82
CA ARG A 253 19.71 -7.39 -8.99
C ARG A 253 19.93 -6.19 -9.92
N GLY A 254 20.99 -6.25 -10.71
CA GLY A 254 21.33 -5.20 -11.68
C GLY A 254 21.97 -3.97 -11.05
N GLY A 255 21.92 -2.83 -11.74
CA GLY A 255 22.43 -1.57 -11.22
C GLY A 255 21.53 -1.01 -10.10
N GLY A 256 22.14 -0.37 -9.09
CA GLY A 256 21.42 0.23 -7.97
C GLY A 256 20.87 -0.78 -6.94
N VAL A 257 21.52 -1.94 -6.80
CA VAL A 257 21.18 -2.92 -5.74
C VAL A 257 21.17 -2.24 -4.38
N GLY A 258 20.11 -2.50 -3.60
CA GLY A 258 19.87 -1.89 -2.30
C GLY A 258 18.94 -0.69 -2.33
N SER A 259 18.75 -0.02 -3.47
CA SER A 259 17.85 1.12 -3.59
C SER A 259 16.41 0.76 -3.27
N ALA A 260 15.69 1.67 -2.61
CA ALA A 260 14.32 1.52 -2.19
C ALA A 260 13.35 2.18 -3.17
N TRP A 261 12.21 1.51 -3.41
CA TRP A 261 11.21 1.89 -4.41
C TRP A 261 9.80 1.71 -3.86
N PHE A 262 8.90 2.60 -4.21
CA PHE A 262 7.48 2.46 -3.94
C PHE A 262 6.76 1.90 -5.16
N CYS A 263 6.01 0.81 -4.98
CA CYS A 263 5.17 0.18 -5.97
C CYS A 263 3.70 0.46 -5.65
N ALA A 264 3.10 1.45 -6.32
CA ALA A 264 1.69 1.76 -6.15
C ALA A 264 0.80 0.69 -6.81
N TYR A 265 -0.28 0.27 -6.12
CA TYR A 265 -1.28 -0.65 -6.67
C TYR A 265 -2.38 0.07 -7.46
N ASP A 266 -2.58 1.37 -7.20
CA ASP A 266 -3.50 2.24 -7.91
C ASP A 266 -2.71 3.37 -8.58
N ASP A 267 -2.29 3.17 -9.82
CA ASP A 267 -1.51 4.13 -10.59
C ASP A 267 -2.13 4.35 -11.97
N ALA A 268 -2.50 5.60 -12.25
CA ALA A 268 -3.09 6.00 -13.52
C ALA A 268 -2.22 5.66 -14.75
N ARG A 269 -0.89 5.56 -14.57
CA ARG A 269 0.03 5.16 -15.64
C ARG A 269 -0.09 3.70 -16.05
N ASP A 270 -0.73 2.86 -15.22
CA ASP A 270 -1.02 1.45 -15.51
C ASP A 270 -2.32 1.28 -16.33
N ALA A 271 -2.67 2.23 -17.18
CA ALA A 271 -3.82 2.14 -18.04
C ALA A 271 -3.58 1.16 -19.19
N GLY A 272 -4.60 0.35 -19.51
CA GLY A 272 -4.48 -0.73 -20.50
C GLY A 272 -3.91 -0.29 -21.85
N GLU A 273 -4.34 0.82 -22.43
CA GLU A 273 -3.81 1.33 -23.70
C GLU A 273 -2.36 1.80 -23.61
N VAL A 274 -1.99 2.47 -22.52
CA VAL A 274 -0.62 2.95 -22.30
C VAL A 274 0.30 1.77 -21.98
N ALA A 275 -0.18 0.82 -21.21
CA ALA A 275 0.61 -0.35 -20.77
C ALA A 275 0.61 -1.50 -21.79
N ALA A 276 -0.30 -1.53 -22.76
CA ALA A 276 -0.47 -2.65 -23.70
C ALA A 276 0.78 -2.98 -24.55
N GLY A 277 1.66 -1.99 -24.76
CA GLY A 277 2.94 -2.17 -25.44
C GLY A 277 4.10 -2.54 -24.53
N TRP A 278 3.88 -2.59 -23.22
CA TRP A 278 4.95 -2.87 -22.26
C TRP A 278 5.07 -4.36 -21.98
N SER A 279 6.28 -4.87 -21.93
CA SER A 279 6.55 -6.16 -21.28
C SER A 279 6.25 -6.03 -19.78
N VAL A 280 6.07 -7.16 -19.10
CA VAL A 280 5.85 -7.18 -17.63
C VAL A 280 6.98 -6.44 -16.90
N ASN A 281 8.22 -6.65 -17.33
CA ASN A 281 9.38 -6.00 -16.72
C ASN A 281 9.36 -4.48 -16.94
N GLU A 282 9.10 -4.04 -18.16
CA GLU A 282 9.01 -2.60 -18.46
C GLU A 282 7.89 -1.94 -17.68
N ARG A 283 6.73 -2.58 -17.54
CA ARG A 283 5.63 -2.06 -16.74
C ARG A 283 6.06 -1.86 -15.29
N VAL A 284 6.67 -2.87 -14.67
CA VAL A 284 7.11 -2.77 -13.28
C VAL A 284 8.15 -1.65 -13.13
N GLU A 285 9.20 -1.63 -13.96
CA GLU A 285 10.24 -0.61 -13.88
C GLU A 285 9.70 0.83 -14.05
N ARG A 286 8.73 1.04 -14.93
CA ARG A 286 8.16 2.37 -15.20
C ARG A 286 7.20 2.85 -14.12
N LEU A 287 6.56 1.93 -13.38
CA LEU A 287 5.58 2.26 -12.35
C LEU A 287 6.21 2.43 -10.97
N LEU A 288 7.44 1.94 -10.76
CA LEU A 288 8.15 2.13 -9.52
C LEU A 288 8.56 3.59 -9.33
N LEU A 289 8.43 4.07 -8.11
CA LEU A 289 8.87 5.42 -7.70
C LEU A 289 10.05 5.29 -6.75
N PRO A 290 11.18 5.96 -7.00
CA PRO A 290 12.33 5.90 -6.11
C PRO A 290 12.00 6.56 -4.77
N CYS A 291 12.30 5.90 -3.66
CA CYS A 291 12.07 6.43 -2.32
C CYS A 291 13.31 6.38 -1.40
N GLY A 292 14.44 5.86 -1.87
CA GLY A 292 15.71 5.91 -1.14
C GLY A 292 16.87 5.32 -1.93
N ALA A 293 18.07 5.85 -1.73
CA ALA A 293 19.29 5.30 -2.33
C ALA A 293 19.60 3.89 -1.79
N ASP A 294 19.19 3.64 -0.55
CA ASP A 294 19.19 2.34 0.12
C ASP A 294 18.07 2.32 1.18
N PHE A 295 18.00 1.23 1.94
CA PHE A 295 16.96 1.07 2.97
C PHE A 295 17.14 2.04 4.14
N ASP A 296 18.36 2.35 4.55
CA ASP A 296 18.62 3.32 5.62
C ASP A 296 18.23 4.74 5.18
N ALA A 297 18.56 5.14 3.96
CA ALA A 297 18.13 6.40 3.38
C ALA A 297 16.58 6.49 3.28
N PHE A 298 15.90 5.41 2.94
CA PHE A 298 14.45 5.36 2.99
C PHE A 298 13.91 5.58 4.41
N LEU A 299 14.45 4.87 5.41
CA LEU A 299 14.01 5.06 6.79
C LEU A 299 14.24 6.49 7.30
N GLN A 300 15.32 7.13 6.88
CA GLN A 300 15.64 8.52 7.25
C GLN A 300 14.67 9.55 6.65
N ARG A 301 14.02 9.24 5.53
CA ARG A 301 12.99 10.11 4.93
C ARG A 301 11.67 10.08 5.71
N LEU A 302 11.44 9.01 6.47
CA LEU A 302 10.18 8.83 7.18
C LEU A 302 10.12 9.74 8.41
N ALA A 303 9.11 10.58 8.45
CA ALA A 303 8.75 11.36 9.63
C ALA A 303 7.79 10.57 10.51
N GLY A 304 8.03 10.54 11.81
CA GLY A 304 7.10 9.91 12.77
C GLY A 304 5.86 10.78 12.96
N ASN A 305 4.71 10.17 12.89
CA ASN A 305 3.35 10.65 13.21
C ASN A 305 3.26 12.19 13.43
N PRO A 306 3.35 13.00 12.37
CA PRO A 306 3.38 14.45 12.54
C PRO A 306 2.05 14.92 13.14
N PRO A 307 2.06 15.81 14.16
CA PRO A 307 0.82 16.36 14.77
C PRO A 307 -0.15 16.94 13.77
N GLU A 308 0.37 17.43 12.64
CA GLU A 308 -0.43 17.98 11.55
C GLU A 308 -1.34 16.94 10.90
N LEU A 309 -0.95 15.66 10.85
CA LEU A 309 -1.82 14.61 10.33
C LEU A 309 -3.07 14.42 11.17
N GLU A 310 -2.94 14.46 12.50
CA GLU A 310 -4.08 14.39 13.41
C GLU A 310 -4.96 15.62 13.28
N THR A 311 -4.35 16.81 13.17
CA THR A 311 -5.08 18.05 12.96
C THR A 311 -5.87 18.03 11.65
N VAL A 312 -5.24 17.64 10.54
CA VAL A 312 -5.92 17.51 9.24
C VAL A 312 -7.03 16.46 9.31
N ALA A 313 -6.77 15.30 9.90
CA ALA A 313 -7.76 14.24 10.03
C ALA A 313 -8.99 14.69 10.83
N ASN A 314 -8.78 15.36 11.96
CA ASN A 314 -9.87 15.89 12.78
C ASN A 314 -10.67 16.96 12.03
N LEU A 315 -10.00 17.90 11.35
CA LEU A 315 -10.68 18.91 10.53
C LEU A 315 -11.53 18.27 9.42
N MET A 316 -11.05 17.18 8.80
CA MET A 316 -11.81 16.48 7.77
C MET A 316 -13.06 15.78 8.32
N VAL A 317 -12.98 15.23 9.54
CA VAL A 317 -14.14 14.61 10.22
C VAL A 317 -15.10 15.66 10.73
N ASP A 318 -14.62 16.66 11.48
CA ASP A 318 -15.44 17.74 12.07
C ASP A 318 -16.11 18.60 11.01
N GLY A 319 -15.43 18.84 9.90
CA GLY A 319 -15.97 19.55 8.73
C GLY A 319 -16.94 18.72 7.87
N GLY A 320 -17.15 17.44 8.19
CA GLY A 320 -18.02 16.54 7.43
C GLY A 320 -17.45 16.10 6.07
N PHE A 321 -16.14 16.28 5.84
CA PHE A 321 -15.46 15.85 4.61
C PHE A 321 -15.12 14.36 4.59
N ALA A 322 -15.13 13.69 5.76
CA ALA A 322 -14.95 12.26 5.87
C ALA A 322 -15.97 11.70 6.86
N ARG A 323 -16.66 10.63 6.49
CA ARG A 323 -17.64 9.97 7.35
C ARG A 323 -17.59 8.46 7.19
N ALA A 324 -17.73 7.74 8.30
CA ALA A 324 -17.98 6.31 8.28
C ALA A 324 -19.33 6.01 7.61
N VAL A 325 -19.36 4.96 6.79
CA VAL A 325 -20.59 4.48 6.16
C VAL A 325 -20.74 2.98 6.36
N PRO A 326 -21.96 2.43 6.31
CA PRO A 326 -22.14 1.00 6.43
C PRO A 326 -21.39 0.22 5.35
N VAL A 327 -20.79 -0.90 5.75
CA VAL A 327 -20.37 -1.92 4.81
C VAL A 327 -21.62 -2.56 4.24
N VAL A 328 -21.74 -2.60 2.93
CA VAL A 328 -22.87 -3.27 2.28
C VAL A 328 -22.62 -4.78 2.38
N PRO A 329 -23.45 -5.56 3.11
CA PRO A 329 -23.31 -7.00 3.08
C PRO A 329 -23.54 -7.48 1.65
N VAL A 330 -22.54 -8.18 1.10
CA VAL A 330 -22.77 -8.90 -0.16
C VAL A 330 -23.71 -10.05 0.17
N GLY A 331 -24.92 -10.05 -0.37
CA GLY A 331 -25.86 -11.14 -0.21
C GLY A 331 -25.21 -12.48 -0.55
N GLU A 332 -25.50 -13.48 0.24
CA GLU A 332 -25.06 -14.88 0.05
C GLU A 332 -25.48 -15.44 -1.31
#